data_f0289cbead83f8d88987e919691407d8
#
_entry.id   f0289cbead83f8d88987e919691407d8
#
_cell.length_a   1.000
_cell.length_b   1.000
_cell.length_c   1.000
_cell.angle_alpha   90.00
_cell.angle_beta   90.00
_cell.angle_gamma   90.00
#
_symmetry.space_group_name_H-M   'P 1'
#
loop_
_entity.id
_entity.type
_entity.pdbx_description
1 polymer ?
#
loop_
_entity_poly.entity_id
_entity_poly.type
_entity_poly.pdbx_seq_one_letter_code
_entity_poly.pdbx_strand_id
1 'polypeptide(L)'
;EYKKYWIAVVAVLIIGFSILGYLGTDVYHQAPPVPTAYVSQDGQVLFTKDDILHGQSAWQSTGGQSVGTVLGHGAYQAPDWTADWLHKEVSVMLDIKSQEAFGVLYNQLGTAQQAAVKEVVKEEYLGSAVREDGTVVLSPERIAAMNATGRYFVELYGDNPDLTLTRDHFAMKDNTLPELQDRIDMARFFFWTTWMASTQRPGTDATYTNNWPHEPLLDHNPTPESVAWSVVSVIILLCGIGVVVWLWSFGKKDDEHALVPPTEDPISKITLTPSQRALGKYLFTILALFLFQLGMGGIIAHYTVEGQAFYGIPLAQYF
;
A
#
# COMPACT_ATOMS: atom_id res chain seq x y z
N GLU A 1 6.45 14.99 43.83
CA GLU A 1 5.12 14.65 43.31
C GLU A 1 5.20 14.07 41.90
N TYR A 2 6.02 14.59 41.00
CA TYR A 2 6.10 14.11 39.60
C TYR A 2 6.76 12.74 39.40
N LYS A 3 7.49 12.21 40.39
CA LYS A 3 8.21 10.92 40.28
C LYS A 3 7.29 9.76 39.88
N LYS A 4 6.04 9.72 40.37
CA LYS A 4 5.06 8.68 40.04
C LYS A 4 4.66 8.74 38.56
N TYR A 5 4.48 9.93 38.00
CA TYR A 5 4.14 10.12 36.60
C TYR A 5 5.28 9.71 35.68
N TRP A 6 6.52 10.05 36.03
CA TRP A 6 7.69 9.60 35.29
C TRP A 6 7.86 8.10 35.29
N ILE A 7 7.62 7.44 36.43
CA ILE A 7 7.64 5.98 36.51
C ILE A 7 6.55 5.38 35.62
N ALA A 8 5.34 5.94 35.63
CA ALA A 8 4.26 5.48 34.76
C ALA A 8 4.61 5.64 33.27
N VAL A 9 5.15 6.78 32.87
CA VAL A 9 5.60 7.02 31.48
C VAL A 9 6.68 6.02 31.06
N VAL A 10 7.69 5.81 31.89
CA VAL A 10 8.77 4.84 31.59
C VAL A 10 8.20 3.42 31.50
N ALA A 11 7.28 3.04 32.39
CA ALA A 11 6.63 1.73 32.35
C ALA A 11 5.84 1.53 31.04
N VAL A 12 5.06 2.52 30.64
CA VAL A 12 4.28 2.47 29.38
C VAL A 12 5.23 2.37 28.18
N LEU A 13 6.34 3.12 28.16
CA LEU A 13 7.32 3.05 27.10
C LEU A 13 7.97 1.66 27.01
N ILE A 14 8.41 1.11 28.16
CA ILE A 14 9.01 -0.23 28.19
C ILE A 14 8.03 -1.29 27.69
N ILE A 15 6.79 -1.27 28.18
CA ILE A 15 5.75 -2.22 27.75
C ILE A 15 5.47 -2.04 26.24
N GLY A 16 5.27 -0.80 25.80
CA GLY A 16 4.98 -0.51 24.38
C GLY A 16 6.10 -0.98 23.46
N PHE A 17 7.36 -0.64 23.75
CA PHE A 17 8.51 -1.09 22.96
C PHE A 17 8.75 -2.60 23.03
N SER A 18 8.43 -3.24 24.16
CA SER A 18 8.52 -4.71 24.26
C SER A 18 7.50 -5.40 23.36
N ILE A 19 6.25 -4.91 23.35
CA ILE A 19 5.19 -5.42 22.47
C ILE A 19 5.55 -5.18 21.00
N LEU A 20 5.98 -3.96 20.66
CA LEU A 20 6.41 -3.62 19.30
C LEU A 20 7.61 -4.46 18.84
N GLY A 21 8.57 -4.70 19.72
CA GLY A 21 9.72 -5.55 19.42
C GLY A 21 9.31 -7.01 19.15
N TYR A 22 8.42 -7.55 19.98
CA TYR A 22 7.88 -8.89 19.76
C TYR A 22 7.13 -9.00 18.43
N LEU A 23 6.17 -8.12 18.19
CA LEU A 23 5.40 -8.11 16.93
C LEU A 23 6.29 -7.81 15.72
N GLY A 24 7.28 -6.93 15.85
CA GLY A 24 8.24 -6.64 14.79
C GLY A 24 9.09 -7.85 14.41
N THR A 25 9.49 -8.66 15.39
CA THR A 25 10.21 -9.92 15.14
C THR A 25 9.32 -10.91 14.39
N ASP A 26 8.05 -11.04 14.79
CA ASP A 26 7.09 -11.91 14.12
C ASP A 26 6.85 -11.48 12.67
N VAL A 27 6.61 -10.20 12.43
CA VAL A 27 6.47 -9.62 11.07
C VAL A 27 7.70 -9.90 10.23
N TYR A 28 8.90 -9.75 10.80
CA TYR A 28 10.14 -10.01 10.07
C TYR A 28 10.26 -11.48 9.62
N HIS A 29 9.88 -12.43 10.49
CA HIS A 29 9.90 -13.85 10.15
C HIS A 29 8.82 -14.28 9.17
N GLN A 30 7.71 -13.53 9.12
CA GLN A 30 6.60 -13.78 8.22
C GLN A 30 6.69 -12.98 6.90
N ALA A 31 7.74 -12.18 6.70
CA ALA A 31 7.93 -11.41 5.49
C ALA A 31 7.93 -12.32 4.24
N PRO A 32 7.27 -11.91 3.14
CA PRO A 32 7.32 -12.67 1.89
C PRO A 32 8.76 -12.78 1.39
N PRO A 33 9.20 -13.97 0.94
CA PRO A 33 10.54 -14.11 0.38
C PRO A 33 10.65 -13.39 -0.96
N VAL A 34 11.81 -12.81 -1.24
CA VAL A 34 12.19 -12.41 -2.60
C VAL A 34 12.98 -13.58 -3.19
N PRO A 35 12.42 -14.33 -4.18
CA PRO A 35 13.11 -15.47 -4.77
C PRO A 35 14.44 -15.09 -5.39
N THR A 36 15.40 -15.99 -5.38
CA THR A 36 16.71 -15.79 -6.04
C THR A 36 16.54 -15.59 -7.54
N ALA A 37 15.63 -16.34 -8.15
CA ALA A 37 15.21 -16.17 -9.53
C ALA A 37 13.84 -16.81 -9.78
N TYR A 38 13.16 -16.31 -10.81
CA TYR A 38 12.05 -16.99 -11.47
C TYR A 38 12.60 -17.73 -12.68
N VAL A 39 12.21 -18.99 -12.82
CA VAL A 39 12.73 -19.87 -13.88
C VAL A 39 11.56 -20.57 -14.59
N SER A 40 11.77 -20.90 -15.85
CA SER A 40 10.84 -21.76 -16.61
C SER A 40 11.01 -23.24 -16.20
N GLN A 41 10.11 -24.09 -16.66
CA GLN A 41 10.16 -25.55 -16.36
C GLN A 41 11.42 -26.22 -16.90
N ASP A 42 11.99 -25.71 -17.98
CA ASP A 42 13.26 -26.17 -18.58
C ASP A 42 14.51 -25.58 -17.92
N GLY A 43 14.35 -24.78 -16.85
CA GLY A 43 15.42 -24.21 -16.06
C GLY A 43 16.00 -22.91 -16.60
N GLN A 44 15.41 -22.29 -17.63
CA GLN A 44 15.85 -20.99 -18.10
C GLN A 44 15.49 -19.91 -17.07
N VAL A 45 16.46 -19.06 -16.71
CA VAL A 45 16.23 -17.89 -15.84
C VAL A 45 15.45 -16.83 -16.61
N LEU A 46 14.32 -16.43 -16.06
CA LEU A 46 13.46 -15.37 -16.62
C LEU A 46 13.89 -14.00 -16.08
N PHE A 47 14.09 -13.89 -14.78
CA PHE A 47 14.60 -12.72 -14.08
C PHE A 47 15.02 -13.09 -12.65
N THR A 48 15.79 -12.23 -12.02
CA THR A 48 16.47 -12.45 -10.76
C THR A 48 15.92 -11.58 -9.64
N LYS A 49 16.39 -11.82 -8.41
CA LYS A 49 16.13 -10.95 -7.25
C LYS A 49 16.57 -9.49 -7.50
N ASP A 50 17.73 -9.31 -8.14
CA ASP A 50 18.26 -7.96 -8.38
C ASP A 50 17.37 -7.17 -9.34
N ASP A 51 16.79 -7.83 -10.35
CA ASP A 51 15.80 -7.21 -11.26
C ASP A 51 14.55 -6.75 -10.50
N ILE A 52 14.08 -7.55 -9.52
CA ILE A 52 12.92 -7.19 -8.68
C ILE A 52 13.23 -5.96 -7.82
N LEU A 53 14.40 -5.93 -7.17
CA LEU A 53 14.80 -4.82 -6.31
C LEU A 53 15.07 -3.54 -7.11
N HIS A 54 15.63 -3.67 -8.30
CA HIS A 54 15.78 -2.55 -9.23
C HIS A 54 14.40 -2.02 -9.67
N GLY A 55 13.48 -2.93 -10.00
CA GLY A 55 12.09 -2.57 -10.33
C GLY A 55 11.36 -1.87 -9.20
N GLN A 56 11.57 -2.26 -7.94
CA GLN A 56 11.06 -1.55 -6.77
C GLN A 56 11.59 -0.11 -6.72
N SER A 57 12.89 0.07 -6.95
CA SER A 57 13.52 1.40 -6.98
C SER A 57 12.98 2.25 -8.13
N ALA A 58 12.77 1.65 -9.31
CA ALA A 58 12.16 2.31 -10.45
C ALA A 58 10.73 2.77 -10.15
N TRP A 59 9.88 1.91 -9.55
CA TRP A 59 8.55 2.31 -9.11
C TRP A 59 8.59 3.44 -8.08
N GLN A 60 9.48 3.37 -7.08
CA GLN A 60 9.64 4.43 -6.08
C GLN A 60 10.03 5.78 -6.70
N SER A 61 10.84 5.76 -7.77
CA SER A 61 11.24 6.99 -8.48
C SER A 61 10.08 7.70 -9.19
N THR A 62 8.98 6.98 -9.50
CA THR A 62 7.77 7.57 -10.10
C THR A 62 6.82 8.19 -9.09
N GLY A 63 7.17 8.21 -7.80
CA GLY A 63 6.32 8.69 -6.71
C GLY A 63 5.78 7.59 -5.79
N GLY A 64 6.06 6.32 -6.10
CA GLY A 64 5.71 5.18 -5.28
C GLY A 64 4.22 5.15 -4.94
N GLN A 65 3.89 4.97 -3.65
CA GLN A 65 2.51 4.87 -3.15
C GLN A 65 1.61 6.08 -3.47
N SER A 66 2.18 7.22 -3.87
CA SER A 66 1.40 8.41 -4.21
C SER A 66 0.75 8.34 -5.59
N VAL A 67 1.31 7.56 -6.52
CA VAL A 67 0.87 7.48 -7.94
C VAL A 67 0.14 6.16 -8.24
N GLY A 68 0.07 5.27 -7.28
CA GLY A 68 -0.55 3.96 -7.36
C GLY A 68 0.06 3.08 -6.32
N THR A 69 -0.76 2.40 -5.52
CA THR A 69 -0.26 1.64 -4.39
C THR A 69 0.24 0.26 -4.80
N VAL A 70 0.99 -0.36 -3.92
CA VAL A 70 1.34 -1.78 -3.99
C VAL A 70 0.86 -2.42 -2.70
N LEU A 71 0.06 -3.47 -2.79
CA LEU A 71 -0.60 -4.15 -1.65
C LEU A 71 -1.46 -3.21 -0.77
N GLY A 72 -1.91 -2.10 -1.33
CA GLY A 72 -2.73 -1.09 -0.66
C GLY A 72 -4.18 -1.10 -1.13
N HIS A 73 -4.79 0.09 -1.16
CA HIS A 73 -6.18 0.31 -1.59
C HIS A 73 -6.29 1.18 -2.85
N GLY A 74 -5.18 1.43 -3.52
CA GLY A 74 -5.06 2.41 -4.58
C GLY A 74 -4.66 3.80 -4.05
N ALA A 75 -4.23 4.67 -4.96
CA ALA A 75 -4.01 6.09 -4.72
C ALA A 75 -5.30 6.87 -5.04
N TYR A 76 -5.25 8.21 -4.98
CA TYR A 76 -6.44 9.03 -5.22
C TYR A 76 -7.03 8.83 -6.63
N GLN A 77 -6.21 8.60 -7.64
CA GLN A 77 -6.66 8.39 -9.02
C GLN A 77 -6.14 7.12 -9.69
N ALA A 78 -5.00 6.60 -9.27
CA ALA A 78 -4.42 5.37 -9.79
C ALA A 78 -4.81 4.16 -8.94
N PRO A 79 -4.91 2.95 -9.53
CA PRO A 79 -5.27 1.74 -8.82
C PRO A 79 -4.17 1.26 -7.87
N ASP A 80 -4.44 0.16 -7.16
CA ASP A 80 -3.40 -0.68 -6.59
C ASP A 80 -2.80 -1.54 -7.71
N TRP A 81 -1.48 -1.40 -7.94
CA TRP A 81 -0.79 -2.07 -9.04
C TRP A 81 -0.74 -3.58 -8.85
N THR A 82 -0.73 -4.06 -7.60
CA THR A 82 -0.82 -5.50 -7.32
C THR A 82 -2.19 -6.05 -7.71
N ALA A 83 -3.26 -5.35 -7.35
CA ALA A 83 -4.63 -5.75 -7.68
C ALA A 83 -4.88 -5.69 -9.20
N ASP A 84 -4.45 -4.61 -9.85
CA ASP A 84 -4.62 -4.41 -11.28
C ASP A 84 -3.83 -5.45 -12.10
N TRP A 85 -2.59 -5.73 -11.68
CA TRP A 85 -1.80 -6.82 -12.29
C TRP A 85 -2.46 -8.18 -12.09
N LEU A 86 -2.81 -8.51 -10.84
CA LEU A 86 -3.40 -9.81 -10.50
C LEU A 86 -4.66 -10.08 -11.35
N HIS A 87 -5.57 -9.10 -11.41
CA HIS A 87 -6.80 -9.24 -12.19
C HIS A 87 -6.53 -9.45 -13.69
N LYS A 88 -5.61 -8.66 -14.27
CA LYS A 88 -5.25 -8.78 -15.69
C LYS A 88 -4.57 -10.12 -15.98
N GLU A 89 -3.61 -10.52 -15.17
CA GLU A 89 -2.89 -11.78 -15.37
C GLU A 89 -3.79 -12.99 -15.23
N VAL A 90 -4.66 -13.02 -14.21
CA VAL A 90 -5.65 -14.10 -14.02
C VAL A 90 -6.63 -14.15 -15.19
N SER A 91 -7.07 -13.01 -15.70
CA SER A 91 -7.96 -12.97 -16.87
C SER A 91 -7.30 -13.59 -18.10
N VAL A 92 -6.02 -13.28 -18.35
CA VAL A 92 -5.24 -13.89 -19.45
C VAL A 92 -5.04 -15.38 -19.21
N MET A 93 -4.75 -15.81 -17.98
CA MET A 93 -4.60 -17.24 -17.64
C MET A 93 -5.90 -18.02 -17.87
N LEU A 94 -7.04 -17.47 -17.47
CA LEU A 94 -8.35 -18.08 -17.70
C LEU A 94 -8.63 -18.27 -19.21
N ASP A 95 -8.28 -17.28 -20.02
CA ASP A 95 -8.42 -17.38 -21.48
C ASP A 95 -7.47 -18.42 -22.08
N ILE A 96 -6.20 -18.46 -21.66
CA ILE A 96 -5.24 -19.48 -22.12
C ILE A 96 -5.74 -20.88 -21.78
N LYS A 97 -6.07 -21.14 -20.50
CA LYS A 97 -6.55 -22.46 -20.05
C LYS A 97 -7.89 -22.85 -20.69
N SER A 98 -8.77 -21.88 -20.95
CA SER A 98 -10.03 -22.09 -21.65
C SER A 98 -9.82 -22.49 -23.10
N GLN A 99 -8.91 -21.79 -23.79
CA GLN A 99 -8.56 -22.14 -25.18
C GLN A 99 -7.89 -23.49 -25.29
N GLU A 100 -7.01 -23.85 -24.38
CA GLU A 100 -6.39 -25.18 -24.35
C GLU A 100 -7.41 -26.31 -24.13
N ALA A 101 -8.35 -26.13 -23.20
CA ALA A 101 -9.28 -27.17 -22.80
C ALA A 101 -10.53 -27.28 -23.74
N PHE A 102 -11.00 -26.12 -24.23
CA PHE A 102 -12.31 -26.05 -24.91
C PHE A 102 -12.26 -25.32 -26.26
N GLY A 103 -11.16 -24.73 -26.68
CA GLY A 103 -11.00 -24.04 -27.96
C GLY A 103 -11.71 -22.69 -28.07
N VAL A 104 -12.19 -22.12 -26.93
CA VAL A 104 -12.91 -20.84 -26.90
C VAL A 104 -12.41 -19.98 -25.70
N LEU A 105 -12.71 -18.68 -25.70
CA LEU A 105 -12.36 -17.79 -24.59
C LEU A 105 -13.20 -18.10 -23.34
N TYR A 106 -12.68 -17.77 -22.17
CA TYR A 106 -13.30 -18.05 -20.87
C TYR A 106 -14.74 -17.51 -20.77
N ASN A 107 -14.99 -16.29 -21.25
CA ASN A 107 -16.31 -15.66 -21.22
C ASN A 107 -17.37 -16.34 -22.13
N GLN A 108 -16.93 -17.21 -23.01
CA GLN A 108 -17.82 -18.00 -23.94
C GLN A 108 -18.18 -19.36 -23.35
N LEU A 109 -17.56 -19.74 -22.24
CA LEU A 109 -17.83 -21.02 -21.57
C LEU A 109 -19.15 -21.00 -20.80
N GLY A 110 -19.79 -22.16 -20.67
CA GLY A 110 -20.87 -22.36 -19.71
C GLY A 110 -20.38 -22.36 -18.26
N THR A 111 -21.25 -22.06 -17.31
CA THR A 111 -20.90 -21.86 -15.88
C THR A 111 -20.10 -23.03 -15.28
N ALA A 112 -20.45 -24.29 -15.62
CA ALA A 112 -19.72 -25.44 -15.10
C ALA A 112 -18.29 -25.53 -15.66
N GLN A 113 -18.08 -25.18 -16.92
CA GLN A 113 -16.76 -25.15 -17.55
C GLN A 113 -15.93 -24.00 -16.99
N GLN A 114 -16.54 -22.80 -16.79
CA GLN A 114 -15.88 -21.67 -16.14
C GLN A 114 -15.39 -22.04 -14.74
N ALA A 115 -16.20 -22.71 -13.95
CA ALA A 115 -15.82 -23.16 -12.62
C ALA A 115 -14.62 -24.14 -12.65
N ALA A 116 -14.63 -25.08 -13.61
CA ALA A 116 -13.52 -26.03 -13.76
C ALA A 116 -12.21 -25.35 -14.16
N VAL A 117 -12.23 -24.42 -15.13
CA VAL A 117 -11.05 -23.66 -15.55
C VAL A 117 -10.54 -22.77 -14.40
N LYS A 118 -11.46 -22.13 -13.70
CA LYS A 118 -11.14 -21.26 -12.54
C LYS A 118 -10.41 -22.04 -11.45
N GLU A 119 -10.85 -23.25 -11.12
CA GLU A 119 -10.19 -24.06 -10.10
C GLU A 119 -8.77 -24.47 -10.50
N VAL A 120 -8.55 -24.86 -11.77
CA VAL A 120 -7.21 -25.18 -12.30
C VAL A 120 -6.28 -23.97 -12.19
N VAL A 121 -6.75 -22.80 -12.59
CA VAL A 121 -5.96 -21.56 -12.49
C VAL A 121 -5.65 -21.24 -11.03
N LYS A 122 -6.62 -21.33 -10.14
CA LYS A 122 -6.46 -21.10 -8.71
C LYS A 122 -5.40 -22.01 -8.08
N GLU A 123 -5.45 -23.32 -8.37
CA GLU A 123 -4.45 -24.27 -7.87
C GLU A 123 -3.04 -23.92 -8.36
N GLU A 124 -2.89 -23.47 -9.60
CA GLU A 124 -1.61 -23.07 -10.15
C GLU A 124 -1.03 -21.82 -9.44
N TYR A 125 -1.87 -20.83 -9.14
CA TYR A 125 -1.45 -19.63 -8.42
C TYR A 125 -1.06 -19.95 -6.98
N LEU A 126 -1.87 -20.70 -6.26
CA LEU A 126 -1.59 -21.10 -4.88
C LEU A 126 -0.34 -21.97 -4.75
N GLY A 127 -0.09 -22.87 -5.70
CA GLY A 127 0.97 -23.85 -5.69
C GLY A 127 2.36 -23.33 -6.07
N SER A 128 2.51 -22.06 -6.46
CA SER A 128 3.79 -21.48 -6.96
C SER A 128 4.81 -21.17 -5.86
N ALA A 129 5.08 -22.13 -4.96
CA ALA A 129 5.98 -21.93 -3.81
C ALA A 129 7.44 -21.77 -4.21
N VAL A 130 8.23 -21.13 -3.35
CA VAL A 130 9.69 -21.07 -3.46
C VAL A 130 10.28 -22.45 -3.17
N ARG A 131 11.15 -22.92 -4.04
CA ARG A 131 11.90 -24.18 -3.86
C ARG A 131 13.04 -24.05 -2.85
N GLU A 132 13.63 -25.17 -2.46
CA GLU A 132 14.77 -25.20 -1.52
C GLU A 132 16.01 -24.43 -2.03
N ASP A 133 16.19 -24.35 -3.35
CA ASP A 133 17.25 -23.56 -4.00
C ASP A 133 16.95 -22.05 -4.08
N GLY A 134 15.80 -21.63 -3.56
CA GLY A 134 15.35 -20.24 -3.56
C GLY A 134 14.70 -19.80 -4.87
N THR A 135 14.50 -20.70 -5.84
CA THR A 135 13.85 -20.36 -7.12
C THR A 135 12.33 -20.58 -7.08
N VAL A 136 11.62 -19.91 -7.98
CA VAL A 136 10.20 -20.17 -8.30
C VAL A 136 10.10 -20.62 -9.75
N VAL A 137 9.43 -21.74 -9.98
CA VAL A 137 9.22 -22.26 -11.33
C VAL A 137 7.85 -21.87 -11.85
N LEU A 138 7.83 -21.31 -13.04
CA LEU A 138 6.59 -20.92 -13.72
C LEU A 138 6.27 -21.87 -14.87
N SER A 139 4.98 -22.14 -15.05
CA SER A 139 4.49 -22.87 -16.23
C SER A 139 4.62 -22.00 -17.50
N PRO A 140 4.64 -22.60 -18.69
CA PRO A 140 4.62 -21.86 -19.95
C PRO A 140 3.45 -20.90 -20.05
N GLU A 141 2.28 -21.28 -19.57
CA GLU A 141 1.05 -20.49 -19.58
C GLU A 141 1.16 -19.31 -18.62
N ARG A 142 1.71 -19.52 -17.42
CA ARG A 142 1.96 -18.45 -16.47
C ARG A 142 2.98 -17.45 -17.01
N ILE A 143 4.03 -17.93 -17.69
CA ILE A 143 5.01 -17.06 -18.38
C ILE A 143 4.33 -16.25 -19.48
N ALA A 144 3.46 -16.86 -20.26
CA ALA A 144 2.72 -16.16 -21.32
C ALA A 144 1.80 -15.08 -20.75
N ALA A 145 1.07 -15.39 -19.68
CA ALA A 145 0.20 -14.42 -18.98
C ALA A 145 1.01 -13.28 -18.34
N MET A 146 2.10 -13.59 -17.64
CA MET A 146 3.03 -12.61 -17.09
C MET A 146 3.58 -11.67 -18.17
N ASN A 147 4.02 -12.21 -19.29
CA ASN A 147 4.56 -11.41 -20.39
C ASN A 147 3.49 -10.53 -21.08
N ALA A 148 2.26 -11.03 -21.21
CA ALA A 148 1.16 -10.25 -21.77
C ALA A 148 0.79 -9.08 -20.85
N THR A 149 0.66 -9.34 -19.56
CA THR A 149 0.38 -8.32 -18.54
C THR A 149 1.54 -7.33 -18.40
N GLY A 150 2.78 -7.85 -18.38
CA GLY A 150 3.99 -7.02 -18.26
C GLY A 150 4.13 -6.01 -19.40
N ARG A 151 3.81 -6.41 -20.63
CA ARG A 151 3.80 -5.47 -21.78
C ARG A 151 2.85 -4.31 -21.57
N TYR A 152 1.65 -4.55 -21.03
CA TYR A 152 0.71 -3.46 -20.72
C TYR A 152 1.32 -2.45 -19.76
N PHE A 153 1.98 -2.89 -18.68
CA PHE A 153 2.61 -1.98 -17.72
C PHE A 153 3.84 -1.27 -18.29
N VAL A 154 4.66 -1.95 -19.08
CA VAL A 154 5.79 -1.34 -19.80
C VAL A 154 5.32 -0.21 -20.72
N GLU A 155 4.20 -0.42 -21.42
CA GLU A 155 3.61 0.58 -22.32
C GLU A 155 2.87 1.68 -21.55
N LEU A 156 2.23 1.36 -20.42
CA LEU A 156 1.53 2.33 -19.57
C LEU A 156 2.49 3.38 -19.00
N TYR A 157 3.67 2.95 -18.55
CA TYR A 157 4.70 3.87 -18.02
C TYR A 157 5.59 4.47 -19.10
N GLY A 158 5.37 4.10 -20.36
CA GLY A 158 5.99 4.67 -21.54
C GLY A 158 5.15 5.76 -22.19
N ASP A 159 5.25 5.83 -23.50
CA ASP A 159 4.62 6.85 -24.35
C ASP A 159 3.65 6.27 -25.39
N ASN A 160 3.19 5.01 -25.21
CA ASN A 160 2.24 4.40 -26.13
C ASN A 160 0.98 5.27 -26.26
N PRO A 161 0.65 5.78 -27.48
CA PRO A 161 -0.47 6.69 -27.68
C PRO A 161 -1.84 6.05 -27.39
N ASP A 162 -1.97 4.74 -27.51
CA ASP A 162 -3.22 4.01 -27.23
C ASP A 162 -3.57 4.03 -25.73
N LEU A 163 -2.59 4.31 -24.87
CA LEU A 163 -2.76 4.38 -23.41
C LEU A 163 -2.77 5.81 -22.85
N THR A 164 -2.77 6.84 -23.69
CA THR A 164 -2.80 8.24 -23.26
C THR A 164 -4.01 8.53 -22.38
N LEU A 165 -5.21 8.11 -22.79
CA LEU A 165 -6.43 8.32 -21.99
C LEU A 165 -6.38 7.59 -20.64
N THR A 166 -5.77 6.41 -20.59
CA THR A 166 -5.57 5.66 -19.34
C THR A 166 -4.60 6.37 -18.42
N ARG A 167 -3.50 6.90 -18.96
CA ARG A 167 -2.54 7.72 -18.19
C ARG A 167 -3.20 8.98 -17.64
N ASP A 168 -4.01 9.67 -18.44
CA ASP A 168 -4.76 10.85 -18.02
C ASP A 168 -5.70 10.52 -16.84
N HIS A 169 -6.43 9.40 -16.92
CA HIS A 169 -7.29 8.94 -15.83
C HIS A 169 -6.53 8.60 -14.56
N PHE A 170 -5.30 8.12 -14.69
CA PHE A 170 -4.43 7.80 -13.55
C PHE A 170 -3.55 8.97 -13.10
N ALA A 171 -3.73 10.15 -13.69
CA ALA A 171 -2.89 11.32 -13.48
C ALA A 171 -1.39 11.06 -13.71
N MET A 172 -1.08 10.20 -14.66
CA MET A 172 0.27 9.84 -15.06
C MET A 172 0.71 10.68 -16.27
N LYS A 173 1.97 11.08 -16.27
CA LYS A 173 2.57 11.72 -17.43
C LYS A 173 2.88 10.70 -18.53
N ASP A 174 2.88 11.17 -19.77
CA ASP A 174 3.49 10.39 -20.85
C ASP A 174 4.96 10.14 -20.54
N ASN A 175 5.42 8.94 -20.82
CA ASN A 175 6.78 8.50 -20.58
C ASN A 175 7.22 8.73 -19.12
N THR A 176 6.37 8.33 -18.17
CA THR A 176 6.61 8.48 -16.72
C THR A 176 7.95 7.87 -16.31
N LEU A 177 8.33 6.77 -16.95
CA LEU A 177 9.61 6.07 -16.74
C LEU A 177 10.31 5.93 -18.10
N PRO A 178 11.24 6.84 -18.46
CA PRO A 178 11.81 6.92 -19.81
C PRO A 178 12.60 5.67 -20.23
N GLU A 179 13.38 5.09 -19.32
CA GLU A 179 14.25 3.97 -19.63
C GLU A 179 13.44 2.66 -19.73
N LEU A 180 13.60 1.97 -20.86
CA LEU A 180 12.88 0.72 -21.12
C LEU A 180 13.23 -0.37 -20.08
N GLN A 181 14.49 -0.46 -19.68
CA GLN A 181 14.92 -1.45 -18.70
C GLN A 181 14.25 -1.22 -17.34
N ASP A 182 14.14 0.02 -16.89
CA ASP A 182 13.45 0.38 -15.65
C ASP A 182 11.98 -0.03 -15.69
N ARG A 183 11.31 0.16 -16.83
CA ARG A 183 9.91 -0.28 -17.02
C ARG A 183 9.77 -1.79 -16.97
N ILE A 184 10.72 -2.52 -17.57
CA ILE A 184 10.73 -3.98 -17.55
C ILE A 184 10.94 -4.49 -16.13
N ASP A 185 11.90 -3.92 -15.39
CA ASP A 185 12.20 -4.36 -14.03
C ASP A 185 11.08 -3.96 -13.06
N MET A 186 10.46 -2.79 -13.26
CA MET A 186 9.25 -2.41 -12.52
C MET A 186 8.09 -3.39 -12.76
N ALA A 187 7.90 -3.85 -13.99
CA ALA A 187 6.92 -4.89 -14.30
C ALA A 187 7.23 -6.21 -13.57
N ARG A 188 8.52 -6.60 -13.45
CA ARG A 188 8.97 -7.75 -12.67
C ARG A 188 8.71 -7.59 -11.16
N PHE A 189 8.87 -6.37 -10.65
CA PHE A 189 8.51 -6.03 -9.28
C PHE A 189 6.99 -6.18 -9.05
N PHE A 190 6.13 -5.68 -9.94
CA PHE A 190 4.68 -5.85 -9.84
C PHE A 190 4.26 -7.31 -9.94
N PHE A 191 4.90 -8.09 -10.81
CA PHE A 191 4.70 -9.54 -10.86
C PHE A 191 5.05 -10.22 -9.53
N TRP A 192 6.20 -9.87 -8.92
CA TRP A 192 6.56 -10.41 -7.61
C TRP A 192 5.54 -10.05 -6.53
N THR A 193 5.03 -8.81 -6.49
CA THR A 193 3.99 -8.42 -5.54
C THR A 193 2.69 -9.20 -5.75
N THR A 194 2.35 -9.50 -6.99
CA THR A 194 1.21 -10.33 -7.36
C THR A 194 1.43 -11.80 -6.98
N TRP A 195 2.64 -12.30 -7.21
CA TRP A 195 3.01 -13.65 -6.80
C TRP A 195 2.85 -13.85 -5.30
N MET A 196 3.37 -12.96 -4.46
CA MET A 196 3.20 -13.09 -3.00
C MET A 196 1.76 -12.88 -2.54
N ALA A 197 0.95 -12.13 -3.29
CA ALA A 197 -0.47 -11.94 -3.00
C ALA A 197 -1.32 -13.18 -3.35
N SER A 198 -0.88 -14.02 -4.27
CA SER A 198 -1.63 -15.17 -4.79
C SER A 198 -1.03 -16.53 -4.43
N THR A 199 0.19 -16.59 -3.92
CA THR A 199 0.85 -17.85 -3.54
C THR A 199 0.62 -18.17 -2.08
N GLN A 200 0.25 -19.43 -1.81
CA GLN A 200 -0.01 -19.91 -0.45
C GLN A 200 1.28 -19.91 0.37
N ARG A 201 1.18 -19.36 1.58
CA ARG A 201 2.27 -19.40 2.56
C ARG A 201 2.44 -20.82 3.08
N PRO A 202 3.65 -21.38 3.15
CA PRO A 202 3.86 -22.72 3.67
C PRO A 202 3.25 -22.93 5.06
N GLY A 203 2.48 -24.00 5.21
CA GLY A 203 1.85 -24.37 6.48
C GLY A 203 0.60 -23.56 6.88
N THR A 204 0.04 -22.76 5.99
CA THR A 204 -1.20 -21.99 6.22
C THR A 204 -2.14 -22.12 5.03
N ASP A 205 -3.42 -21.77 5.23
CA ASP A 205 -4.43 -21.69 4.17
C ASP A 205 -4.52 -20.29 3.52
N ALA A 206 -3.62 -19.38 3.91
CA ALA A 206 -3.57 -18.02 3.41
C ALA A 206 -2.31 -17.77 2.58
N THR A 207 -2.35 -16.77 1.72
CA THR A 207 -1.18 -16.31 0.96
C THR A 207 -0.22 -15.51 1.85
N TYR A 208 0.95 -15.14 1.31
CA TYR A 208 1.92 -14.31 2.04
C TYR A 208 1.36 -12.96 2.50
N THR A 209 0.28 -12.48 1.87
CA THR A 209 -0.38 -11.20 2.17
C THR A 209 -1.76 -11.38 2.80
N ASN A 210 -2.07 -12.55 3.38
CA ASN A 210 -3.37 -12.91 3.95
C ASN A 210 -4.54 -12.71 2.95
N ASN A 211 -4.33 -13.14 1.72
CA ASN A 211 -5.27 -13.03 0.62
C ASN A 211 -5.64 -11.58 0.27
N TRP A 212 -4.69 -10.66 0.37
CA TRP A 212 -4.86 -9.29 -0.09
C TRP A 212 -3.94 -8.99 -1.28
N PRO A 213 -4.40 -8.29 -2.32
CA PRO A 213 -5.76 -7.77 -2.54
C PRO A 213 -6.79 -8.87 -2.87
N HIS A 214 -8.08 -8.54 -2.71
CA HIS A 214 -9.17 -9.42 -3.09
C HIS A 214 -9.23 -9.62 -4.60
N GLU A 215 -9.30 -10.90 -5.06
CA GLU A 215 -9.45 -11.24 -6.46
C GLU A 215 -10.61 -12.26 -6.65
N PRO A 216 -11.77 -11.79 -7.15
CA PRO A 216 -12.94 -12.65 -7.31
C PRO A 216 -12.74 -13.82 -8.27
N LEU A 217 -11.87 -13.65 -9.29
CA LEU A 217 -11.61 -14.70 -10.28
C LEU A 217 -10.86 -15.90 -9.68
N LEU A 218 -10.20 -15.72 -8.54
CA LEU A 218 -9.52 -16.80 -7.79
C LEU A 218 -10.27 -17.23 -6.53
N ASP A 219 -11.46 -16.70 -6.25
CA ASP A 219 -12.13 -16.81 -4.94
C ASP A 219 -11.24 -16.39 -3.75
N HIS A 220 -10.39 -15.43 -4.01
CA HIS A 220 -9.34 -14.99 -3.14
C HIS A 220 -9.86 -13.89 -2.20
N ASN A 221 -10.41 -14.29 -1.06
CA ASN A 221 -10.98 -13.38 -0.06
C ASN A 221 -9.99 -13.12 1.08
N PRO A 222 -9.87 -11.87 1.59
CA PRO A 222 -9.07 -11.55 2.75
C PRO A 222 -9.43 -12.46 3.93
N THR A 223 -8.42 -12.81 4.74
CA THR A 223 -8.63 -13.70 5.88
C THR A 223 -9.54 -13.05 6.93
N PRO A 224 -10.40 -13.82 7.61
CA PRO A 224 -11.27 -13.30 8.66
C PRO A 224 -10.50 -12.58 9.78
N GLU A 225 -9.28 -13.05 10.09
CA GLU A 225 -8.41 -12.43 11.09
C GLU A 225 -8.01 -11.01 10.70
N SER A 226 -7.66 -10.78 9.43
CA SER A 226 -7.31 -9.44 8.93
C SER A 226 -8.45 -8.45 9.09
N VAL A 227 -9.68 -8.88 8.81
CA VAL A 227 -10.89 -8.06 8.99
C VAL A 227 -11.17 -7.84 10.49
N ALA A 228 -11.11 -8.91 11.30
CA ALA A 228 -11.36 -8.84 12.74
C ALA A 228 -10.38 -7.87 13.44
N TRP A 229 -9.08 -7.98 13.16
CA TRP A 229 -8.07 -7.10 13.76
C TRP A 229 -8.23 -5.64 13.35
N SER A 230 -8.65 -5.36 12.11
CA SER A 230 -8.97 -4.00 11.66
C SER A 230 -10.12 -3.40 12.49
N VAL A 231 -11.20 -4.15 12.70
CA VAL A 231 -12.33 -3.70 13.52
C VAL A 231 -11.94 -3.53 14.99
N VAL A 232 -11.24 -4.51 15.55
CA VAL A 232 -10.80 -4.48 16.96
C VAL A 232 -9.86 -3.30 17.22
N SER A 233 -8.94 -2.98 16.31
CA SER A 233 -8.03 -1.84 16.45
C SER A 233 -8.78 -0.50 16.55
N VAL A 234 -9.83 -0.31 15.74
CA VAL A 234 -10.69 0.88 15.80
C VAL A 234 -11.45 0.94 17.12
N ILE A 235 -12.00 -0.19 17.60
CA ILE A 235 -12.70 -0.25 18.89
C ILE A 235 -11.75 0.09 20.04
N ILE A 236 -10.53 -0.46 20.05
CA ILE A 236 -9.52 -0.17 21.08
C ILE A 236 -9.17 1.33 21.07
N LEU A 237 -8.98 1.92 19.90
CA LEU A 237 -8.71 3.36 19.77
C LEU A 237 -9.84 4.20 20.36
N LEU A 238 -11.09 3.91 20.00
CA LEU A 238 -12.26 4.64 20.51
C LEU A 238 -12.44 4.46 22.01
N CYS A 239 -12.24 3.23 22.53
CA CYS A 239 -12.25 2.96 23.96
C CYS A 239 -11.14 3.72 24.69
N GLY A 240 -9.92 3.78 24.12
CA GLY A 240 -8.80 4.53 24.66
C GLY A 240 -9.11 6.03 24.77
N ILE A 241 -9.67 6.62 23.71
CA ILE A 241 -10.14 8.01 23.72
C ILE A 241 -11.22 8.19 24.82
N GLY A 242 -12.19 7.28 24.90
CA GLY A 242 -13.24 7.31 25.92
C GLY A 242 -12.69 7.28 27.34
N VAL A 243 -11.69 6.44 27.60
CA VAL A 243 -11.01 6.37 28.90
C VAL A 243 -10.29 7.67 29.24
N VAL A 244 -9.58 8.28 28.29
CA VAL A 244 -8.90 9.56 28.49
C VAL A 244 -9.90 10.68 28.83
N VAL A 245 -11.01 10.77 28.08
CA VAL A 245 -12.08 11.76 28.33
C VAL A 245 -12.73 11.51 29.70
N TRP A 246 -12.95 10.25 30.05
CA TRP A 246 -13.52 9.86 31.35
C TRP A 246 -12.60 10.27 32.51
N LEU A 247 -11.30 9.94 32.43
CA LEU A 247 -10.30 10.35 33.44
C LEU A 247 -10.19 11.87 33.57
N TRP A 248 -10.21 12.58 32.43
CA TRP A 248 -10.21 14.05 32.43
C TRP A 248 -11.45 14.64 33.12
N SER A 249 -12.64 14.04 32.90
CA SER A 249 -13.89 14.45 33.52
C SER A 249 -13.88 14.25 35.03
N PHE A 250 -13.23 13.16 35.51
CA PHE A 250 -13.09 12.93 36.95
C PHE A 250 -12.15 13.91 37.62
N GLY A 251 -11.04 14.31 36.96
CA GLY A 251 -10.11 15.30 37.48
C GLY A 251 -10.72 16.71 37.66
N LYS A 252 -11.87 16.98 36.99
CA LYS A 252 -12.59 18.26 37.12
C LYS A 252 -13.60 18.32 38.27
N LYS A 253 -13.92 17.19 38.92
CA LYS A 253 -14.94 17.14 40.00
C LYS A 253 -14.53 17.88 41.28
N ASP A 254 -13.24 18.15 41.46
CA ASP A 254 -12.76 18.87 42.63
C ASP A 254 -12.90 20.40 42.52
N ASP A 255 -13.32 20.91 41.35
CA ASP A 255 -13.54 22.34 41.11
C ASP A 255 -15.01 22.79 41.24
N GLU A 256 -15.86 21.99 41.95
CA GLU A 256 -17.29 22.38 42.17
C GLU A 256 -17.48 23.72 42.89
N HIS A 257 -16.42 24.34 43.40
CA HIS A 257 -16.45 25.71 43.93
C HIS A 257 -16.28 26.81 42.88
N ALA A 258 -16.05 26.45 41.60
CA ALA A 258 -15.83 27.39 40.49
C ALA A 258 -17.08 27.70 39.65
N LEU A 259 -18.29 27.38 40.17
CA LEU A 259 -19.55 27.61 39.40
C LEU A 259 -20.05 29.06 39.45
N VAL A 260 -19.37 29.95 40.14
CA VAL A 260 -19.65 31.40 39.98
C VAL A 260 -18.71 31.91 38.90
N PRO A 261 -19.23 32.28 37.71
CA PRO A 261 -18.37 32.84 36.69
C PRO A 261 -17.68 34.10 37.28
N PRO A 262 -16.36 34.22 37.13
CA PRO A 262 -15.67 35.36 37.64
C PRO A 262 -16.24 36.63 36.99
N THR A 263 -16.44 37.67 37.80
CA THR A 263 -17.00 38.96 37.37
C THR A 263 -16.10 39.68 36.35
N GLU A 264 -14.84 39.29 36.25
CA GLU A 264 -13.88 39.78 35.25
C GLU A 264 -13.21 38.56 34.59
N ASP A 265 -12.98 38.63 33.29
CA ASP A 265 -12.31 37.59 32.53
C ASP A 265 -10.87 37.35 33.13
N PRO A 266 -10.59 36.16 33.67
CA PRO A 266 -9.28 35.85 34.22
C PRO A 266 -8.12 36.04 33.21
N ILE A 267 -8.41 35.92 31.92
CA ILE A 267 -7.43 36.09 30.84
C ILE A 267 -6.98 37.55 30.76
N SER A 268 -7.84 38.50 31.06
CA SER A 268 -7.53 39.94 31.02
C SER A 268 -6.48 40.35 32.08
N LYS A 269 -6.31 39.52 33.15
CA LYS A 269 -5.38 39.76 34.24
C LYS A 269 -4.02 39.05 34.06
N ILE A 270 -3.88 38.25 33.04
CA ILE A 270 -2.64 37.54 32.76
C ILE A 270 -1.61 38.47 32.16
N THR A 271 -0.56 38.77 32.94
CA THR A 271 0.64 39.47 32.42
C THR A 271 1.61 38.45 31.87
N LEU A 272 1.81 38.47 30.57
CA LEU A 272 2.76 37.56 29.93
C LEU A 272 4.18 37.83 30.38
N THR A 273 4.89 36.79 30.83
CA THR A 273 6.32 36.83 31.11
C THR A 273 7.13 37.11 29.83
N PRO A 274 8.39 37.59 29.92
CA PRO A 274 9.22 37.77 28.74
C PRO A 274 9.38 36.49 27.90
N SER A 275 9.46 35.33 28.55
CA SER A 275 9.56 34.02 27.89
C SER A 275 8.26 33.68 27.11
N GLN A 276 7.09 33.94 27.70
CA GLN A 276 5.80 33.72 27.02
C GLN A 276 5.62 34.66 25.84
N ARG A 277 6.09 35.91 25.94
CA ARG A 277 6.07 36.83 24.77
C ARG A 277 7.02 36.39 23.68
N ALA A 278 8.20 35.84 24.03
CA ALA A 278 9.12 35.26 23.07
C ALA A 278 8.53 34.05 22.36
N LEU A 279 7.76 33.21 23.09
CA LEU A 279 7.06 32.04 22.52
C LEU A 279 6.11 32.42 21.38
N GLY A 280 5.47 33.59 21.46
CA GLY A 280 4.58 34.09 20.39
C GLY A 280 5.27 34.16 19.03
N LYS A 281 6.53 34.58 18.96
CA LYS A 281 7.29 34.65 17.71
C LYS A 281 7.48 33.26 17.10
N TYR A 282 7.80 32.26 17.92
CA TYR A 282 7.96 30.88 17.46
C TYR A 282 6.61 30.28 17.00
N LEU A 283 5.52 30.55 17.72
CA LEU A 283 4.17 30.12 17.31
C LEU A 283 3.78 30.71 15.96
N PHE A 284 4.01 32.01 15.73
CA PHE A 284 3.75 32.61 14.41
C PHE A 284 4.62 32.03 13.32
N THR A 285 5.88 31.77 13.59
CA THR A 285 6.79 31.11 12.61
C THR A 285 6.32 29.71 12.28
N ILE A 286 5.97 28.92 13.30
CA ILE A 286 5.43 27.55 13.11
C ILE A 286 4.13 27.58 12.30
N LEU A 287 3.21 28.49 12.65
CA LEU A 287 1.96 28.64 11.91
C LEU A 287 2.18 29.04 10.45
N ALA A 288 3.08 29.98 10.20
CA ALA A 288 3.43 30.41 8.86
C ALA A 288 4.03 29.26 8.02
N LEU A 289 4.96 28.52 8.60
CA LEU A 289 5.57 27.34 7.96
C LEU A 289 4.52 26.25 7.71
N PHE A 290 3.63 26.00 8.66
CA PHE A 290 2.56 25.02 8.52
C PHE A 290 1.59 25.40 7.39
N LEU A 291 1.17 26.68 7.33
CA LEU A 291 0.31 27.16 6.24
C LEU A 291 1.00 27.11 4.88
N PHE A 292 2.30 27.45 4.85
CA PHE A 292 3.11 27.28 3.64
C PHE A 292 3.19 25.82 3.20
N GLN A 293 3.44 24.89 4.14
CA GLN A 293 3.48 23.45 3.85
C GLN A 293 2.15 22.92 3.36
N LEU A 294 1.01 23.34 3.95
CA LEU A 294 -0.33 23.00 3.47
C LEU A 294 -0.56 23.51 2.03
N GLY A 295 -0.18 24.76 1.77
CA GLY A 295 -0.29 25.34 0.42
C GLY A 295 0.54 24.58 -0.60
N MET A 296 1.80 24.28 -0.28
CA MET A 296 2.67 23.49 -1.16
C MET A 296 2.16 22.07 -1.35
N GLY A 297 1.66 21.43 -0.29
CA GLY A 297 1.05 20.11 -0.39
C GLY A 297 -0.18 20.09 -1.31
N GLY A 298 -1.04 21.12 -1.21
CA GLY A 298 -2.17 21.30 -2.12
C GLY A 298 -1.73 21.49 -3.58
N ILE A 299 -0.74 22.33 -3.84
CA ILE A 299 -0.21 22.57 -5.18
C ILE A 299 0.38 21.27 -5.78
N ILE A 300 1.17 20.54 -4.99
CA ILE A 300 1.77 19.26 -5.44
C ILE A 300 0.66 18.22 -5.72
N ALA A 301 -0.36 18.13 -4.88
CA ALA A 301 -1.47 17.21 -5.10
C ALA A 301 -2.23 17.55 -6.38
N HIS A 302 -2.57 18.82 -6.61
CA HIS A 302 -3.21 19.26 -7.86
C HIS A 302 -2.33 19.02 -9.09
N TYR A 303 -1.03 19.27 -8.96
CA TYR A 303 -0.09 18.99 -10.05
C TYR A 303 -0.02 17.48 -10.38
N THR A 304 -0.07 16.62 -9.37
CA THR A 304 -0.09 15.16 -9.56
C THR A 304 -1.36 14.71 -10.29
N VAL A 305 -2.51 15.32 -9.97
CA VAL A 305 -3.81 14.98 -10.55
C VAL A 305 -4.01 15.59 -11.94
N GLU A 306 -3.71 16.88 -12.10
CA GLU A 306 -4.00 17.67 -13.31
C GLU A 306 -2.79 17.76 -14.26
N GLY A 307 -1.62 17.32 -13.81
CA GLY A 307 -0.38 17.34 -14.57
C GLY A 307 0.03 18.76 -14.99
N GLN A 308 0.51 18.90 -16.21
CA GLN A 308 0.96 20.19 -16.73
C GLN A 308 -0.19 21.18 -17.00
N ALA A 309 -1.43 20.71 -16.97
CA ALA A 309 -2.61 21.56 -17.16
C ALA A 309 -2.89 22.48 -15.96
N PHE A 310 -2.34 22.16 -14.78
CA PHE A 310 -2.53 22.99 -13.57
C PHE A 310 -1.91 24.37 -13.76
N TYR A 311 -2.74 25.36 -14.05
CA TYR A 311 -2.37 26.75 -14.35
C TYR A 311 -1.31 26.93 -15.44
N GLY A 312 -1.03 25.92 -16.27
CA GLY A 312 -0.01 25.99 -17.33
C GLY A 312 1.43 26.15 -16.80
N ILE A 313 1.66 25.86 -15.51
CA ILE A 313 2.99 25.99 -14.88
C ILE A 313 3.66 24.61 -14.88
N PRO A 314 4.75 24.41 -15.64
CA PRO A 314 5.48 23.14 -15.65
C PRO A 314 6.37 23.02 -14.40
N LEU A 315 5.77 22.64 -13.26
CA LEU A 315 6.49 22.52 -11.97
C LEU A 315 7.64 21.51 -12.02
N ALA A 316 7.55 20.49 -12.89
CA ALA A 316 8.63 19.53 -13.07
C ALA A 316 9.97 20.13 -13.54
N GLN A 317 9.99 21.39 -13.96
CA GLN A 317 11.23 22.09 -14.31
C GLN A 317 11.87 22.81 -13.11
N TYR A 318 11.19 22.87 -11.96
CA TYR A 318 11.62 23.65 -10.80
C TYR A 318 11.85 22.81 -9.53
N PHE A 319 11.55 21.49 -9.57
CA PHE A 319 11.72 20.57 -8.42
C PHE A 319 12.36 19.25 -8.84
#